data_2dbcc64bac420c62d93271a27cae1fb7
#
_entry.id   2dbcc64bac420c62d93271a27cae1fb7
#
_cell.length_a   1.000
_cell.length_b   1.000
_cell.length_c   1.000
_cell.angle_alpha   90.00
_cell.angle_beta   90.00
_cell.angle_gamma   90.00
#
_symmetry.space_group_name_H-M   'P 1'
#
loop_
_entity.id
_entity.type
_entity.pdbx_description
1 polymer ?
#
loop_
_entity_poly.entity_id
_entity_poly.type
_entity_poly.pdbx_seq_one_letter_code
_entity_poly.pdbx_strand_id
1 'polypeptide(L)'
;MFTGIITGVGRITRIEDLGASQAHGKRLHVQCPAGYLDDAGLGDSIAINGACMTVTTLQQDAQAPVFTLDISAESLDKTAGLDTVGEVNLEKALRANDRLGGHLVSGHVDGMGEVQHFAPVGESWELRILAPQALAKYLAYKGSITVNGVSLTVNRVNDSQAGCDFSINLIPHTISNTALHRLAPGVRVNLEIDVIARYVERMLSLGTQAAN
;
A
#
# COMPACT_ATOMS: atom_id res chain seq x y z
N MET A 1 12.15 2.65 3.35
CA MET A 1 11.23 2.94 4.48
C MET A 1 10.33 4.11 4.08
N PHE A 2 9.09 4.07 4.51
CA PHE A 2 8.01 5.01 4.19
C PHE A 2 7.24 5.37 5.48
N THR A 3 6.29 6.28 5.38
CA THR A 3 5.46 6.72 6.51
C THR A 3 3.99 6.34 6.36
N GLY A 4 3.58 5.96 5.16
CA GLY A 4 2.17 5.79 4.78
C GLY A 4 1.43 7.11 4.54
N ILE A 5 2.18 8.21 4.36
CA ILE A 5 1.62 9.50 3.96
C ILE A 5 1.83 9.68 2.46
N ILE A 6 0.75 9.59 1.72
CA ILE A 6 0.79 9.72 0.26
C ILE A 6 1.22 11.13 -0.13
N THR A 7 2.23 11.21 -0.99
CA THR A 7 2.79 12.48 -1.47
C THR A 7 2.41 12.80 -2.92
N GLY A 8 1.74 11.87 -3.60
CA GLY A 8 1.18 12.06 -4.94
C GLY A 8 0.25 10.94 -5.36
N VAL A 9 -0.69 11.26 -6.24
CA VAL A 9 -1.48 10.26 -6.97
C VAL A 9 -0.95 10.23 -8.39
N GLY A 10 -0.35 9.11 -8.77
CA GLY A 10 0.15 8.85 -10.11
C GLY A 10 -0.78 7.95 -10.90
N ARG A 11 -0.34 7.58 -12.10
CA ARG A 11 -1.09 6.67 -12.96
C ARG A 11 -0.15 5.68 -13.64
N ILE A 12 -0.43 4.39 -13.52
CA ILE A 12 0.17 3.38 -14.41
C ILE A 12 -0.45 3.62 -15.79
N THR A 13 0.37 4.03 -16.76
CA THR A 13 -0.08 4.39 -18.12
C THR A 13 0.20 3.28 -19.12
N ARG A 14 1.22 2.43 -18.86
CA ARG A 14 1.64 1.35 -19.74
C ARG A 14 2.26 0.23 -18.91
N ILE A 15 2.05 -1.00 -19.37
CA ILE A 15 2.59 -2.22 -18.78
C ILE A 15 3.19 -3.04 -19.91
N GLU A 16 4.43 -3.52 -19.72
CA GLU A 16 5.15 -4.35 -20.68
C GLU A 16 5.57 -5.65 -20.00
N ASP A 17 5.39 -6.78 -20.70
CA ASP A 17 5.90 -8.06 -20.22
C ASP A 17 7.43 -8.11 -20.41
N LEU A 18 8.15 -8.53 -19.37
CA LEU A 18 9.62 -8.68 -19.42
C LEU A 18 10.06 -10.02 -20.01
N GLY A 19 9.14 -10.89 -20.40
CA GLY A 19 9.40 -12.15 -21.05
C GLY A 19 8.13 -12.83 -21.55
N ALA A 20 8.30 -13.97 -22.23
CA ALA A 20 7.24 -14.67 -22.97
C ALA A 20 6.33 -15.55 -22.10
N SER A 21 6.56 -15.67 -20.80
CA SER A 21 5.77 -16.52 -19.91
C SER A 21 5.29 -15.76 -18.67
N GLN A 22 4.25 -16.25 -18.03
CA GLN A 22 3.73 -15.69 -16.76
C GLN A 22 4.73 -15.76 -15.58
N ALA A 23 5.81 -16.51 -15.71
CA ALA A 23 6.90 -16.54 -14.73
C ALA A 23 7.79 -15.29 -14.78
N HIS A 24 7.67 -14.48 -15.82
CA HIS A 24 8.40 -13.22 -15.95
C HIS A 24 7.61 -12.07 -15.33
N GLY A 25 8.34 -11.09 -14.79
CA GLY A 25 7.76 -9.86 -14.28
C GLY A 25 7.30 -8.92 -15.40
N LYS A 26 6.90 -7.73 -14.98
CA LYS A 26 6.44 -6.67 -15.88
C LYS A 26 7.19 -5.38 -15.64
N ARG A 27 7.32 -4.56 -16.69
CA ARG A 27 7.74 -3.17 -16.59
C ARG A 27 6.53 -2.28 -16.54
N LEU A 28 6.46 -1.44 -15.51
CA LEU A 28 5.39 -0.46 -15.35
C LEU A 28 5.93 0.93 -15.69
N HIS A 29 5.13 1.70 -16.45
CA HIS A 29 5.35 3.12 -16.71
C HIS A 29 4.37 3.90 -15.84
N VAL A 30 4.90 4.71 -14.94
CA VAL A 30 4.10 5.47 -13.97
C VAL A 30 4.26 6.95 -14.23
N GLN A 31 3.18 7.58 -14.65
CA GLN A 31 3.08 9.03 -14.78
C GLN A 31 2.80 9.65 -13.41
N CYS A 32 3.54 10.69 -13.07
CA CYS A 32 3.44 11.42 -11.81
C CYS A 32 2.87 12.81 -11.98
N PRO A 33 2.42 13.45 -10.89
CA PRO A 33 2.16 14.88 -10.87
C PRO A 33 3.42 15.70 -11.25
N ALA A 34 3.21 16.88 -11.81
CA ALA A 34 4.31 17.81 -12.11
C ALA A 34 5.18 18.07 -10.88
N GLY A 35 6.51 18.07 -11.04
CA GLY A 35 7.46 18.29 -9.96
C GLY A 35 7.68 17.09 -9.02
N TYR A 36 6.89 16.02 -9.12
CA TYR A 36 7.02 14.87 -8.21
C TYR A 36 8.40 14.19 -8.29
N LEU A 37 9.02 14.16 -9.46
CA LEU A 37 10.31 13.50 -9.70
C LEU A 37 11.52 14.44 -9.64
N ASP A 38 11.37 15.73 -9.28
CA ASP A 38 12.46 16.73 -9.31
C ASP A 38 13.65 16.35 -8.42
N ASP A 39 13.39 15.61 -7.35
CA ASP A 39 14.37 15.17 -6.37
C ASP A 39 14.55 13.65 -6.33
N ALA A 40 14.05 12.94 -7.34
CA ALA A 40 14.17 11.49 -7.47
C ALA A 40 15.33 11.11 -8.42
N GLY A 41 16.03 10.03 -8.08
CA GLY A 41 17.13 9.46 -8.87
C GLY A 41 16.90 8.01 -9.28
N LEU A 42 17.73 7.52 -10.20
CA LEU A 42 17.78 6.10 -10.53
C LEU A 42 18.19 5.29 -9.29
N GLY A 43 17.50 4.18 -9.04
CA GLY A 43 17.74 3.35 -7.88
C GLY A 43 16.98 3.78 -6.62
N ASP A 44 16.32 4.93 -6.63
CA ASP A 44 15.47 5.35 -5.52
C ASP A 44 14.27 4.44 -5.36
N SER A 45 13.77 4.34 -4.12
CA SER A 45 12.56 3.59 -3.81
C SER A 45 11.35 4.52 -3.80
N ILE A 46 10.31 4.12 -4.53
CA ILE A 46 8.98 4.74 -4.49
C ILE A 46 7.96 3.64 -4.18
N ALA A 47 7.13 3.83 -3.16
CA ALA A 47 6.02 2.95 -2.88
C ALA A 47 4.85 3.25 -3.83
N ILE A 48 4.32 2.21 -4.48
CA ILE A 48 3.17 2.28 -5.39
C ILE A 48 2.06 1.42 -4.81
N ASN A 49 0.94 2.04 -4.44
CA ASN A 49 -0.11 1.36 -3.68
C ASN A 49 0.45 0.54 -2.50
N GLY A 50 1.48 1.06 -1.83
CA GLY A 50 2.14 0.43 -0.68
C GLY A 50 3.23 -0.59 -1.02
N ALA A 51 3.45 -0.94 -2.29
CA ALA A 51 4.54 -1.82 -2.69
C ALA A 51 5.80 -1.01 -3.00
N CYS A 52 6.90 -1.29 -2.28
CA CYS A 52 8.20 -0.65 -2.49
C CYS A 52 8.79 -1.10 -3.83
N MET A 53 9.05 -0.14 -4.72
CA MET A 53 9.57 -0.37 -6.06
C MET A 53 10.81 0.48 -6.30
N THR A 54 11.75 -0.04 -7.10
CA THR A 54 12.97 0.66 -7.47
C THR A 54 12.82 1.34 -8.82
N VAL A 55 13.14 2.62 -8.87
CA VAL A 55 13.14 3.43 -10.11
C VAL A 55 14.22 2.93 -11.06
N THR A 56 13.83 2.49 -12.27
CA THR A 56 14.77 2.00 -13.31
C THR A 56 15.05 3.02 -14.40
N THR A 57 14.10 3.90 -14.74
CA THR A 57 14.31 5.05 -15.64
C THR A 57 13.51 6.24 -15.16
N LEU A 58 13.97 7.44 -15.55
CA LEU A 58 13.30 8.71 -15.28
C LEU A 58 13.18 9.50 -16.57
N GLN A 59 11.97 10.01 -16.84
CA GLN A 59 11.69 11.00 -17.87
C GLN A 59 11.11 12.23 -17.17
N GLN A 60 11.96 13.23 -16.99
CA GLN A 60 11.62 14.49 -16.28
C GLN A 60 10.97 15.46 -17.26
N ASP A 61 9.76 15.18 -17.71
CA ASP A 61 8.93 16.13 -18.43
C ASP A 61 8.28 17.10 -17.42
N ALA A 62 8.34 18.40 -17.68
CA ALA A 62 7.82 19.41 -16.76
C ALA A 62 6.33 19.28 -16.44
N GLN A 63 5.53 18.70 -17.34
CA GLN A 63 4.08 18.58 -17.18
C GLN A 63 3.61 17.15 -16.88
N ALA A 64 4.33 16.16 -17.37
CA ALA A 64 3.95 14.75 -17.27
C ALA A 64 5.17 13.85 -17.01
N PRO A 65 5.88 14.02 -15.87
CA PRO A 65 7.04 13.21 -15.57
C PRO A 65 6.66 11.74 -15.43
N VAL A 66 7.49 10.85 -15.97
CA VAL A 66 7.27 9.39 -15.95
C VAL A 66 8.51 8.70 -15.41
N PHE A 67 8.31 7.73 -14.54
CA PHE A 67 9.35 6.77 -14.21
C PHE A 67 8.92 5.34 -14.58
N THR A 68 9.91 4.46 -14.74
CA THR A 68 9.66 3.04 -14.90
C THR A 68 10.21 2.27 -13.73
N LEU A 69 9.64 1.10 -13.52
CA LEU A 69 10.09 0.08 -12.58
C LEU A 69 9.84 -1.30 -13.16
N ASP A 70 10.58 -2.29 -12.65
CA ASP A 70 10.34 -3.68 -12.97
C ASP A 70 9.77 -4.38 -11.73
N ILE A 71 8.63 -5.04 -11.88
CA ILE A 71 7.95 -5.79 -10.82
C ILE A 71 8.03 -7.28 -11.13
N SER A 72 8.38 -8.10 -10.14
CA SER A 72 8.45 -9.55 -10.30
C SER A 72 7.07 -10.19 -10.43
N ALA A 73 7.01 -11.38 -11.04
CA ALA A 73 5.77 -12.17 -11.08
C ALA A 73 5.25 -12.49 -9.67
N GLU A 74 6.14 -12.78 -8.71
CA GLU A 74 5.76 -13.01 -7.31
C GLU A 74 5.11 -11.78 -6.67
N SER A 75 5.68 -10.59 -6.89
CA SER A 75 5.11 -9.35 -6.35
C SER A 75 3.76 -9.04 -6.98
N LEU A 76 3.58 -9.31 -8.27
CA LEU A 76 2.29 -9.16 -8.95
C LEU A 76 1.22 -10.10 -8.38
N ASP A 77 1.57 -11.34 -8.06
CA ASP A 77 0.65 -12.31 -7.45
C ASP A 77 0.19 -11.90 -6.05
N LYS A 78 1.06 -11.21 -5.31
CA LYS A 78 0.81 -10.80 -3.91
C LYS A 78 0.24 -9.39 -3.76
N THR A 79 0.06 -8.65 -4.86
CA THR A 79 -0.45 -7.28 -4.83
C THR A 79 -1.66 -7.09 -5.73
N ALA A 80 -2.49 -6.12 -5.40
CA ALA A 80 -3.65 -5.72 -6.20
C ALA A 80 -3.35 -4.44 -6.97
N GLY A 81 -3.85 -4.36 -8.21
CA GLY A 81 -3.88 -3.13 -9.01
C GLY A 81 -2.55 -2.68 -9.62
N LEU A 82 -1.49 -3.53 -9.54
CA LEU A 82 -0.20 -3.24 -10.18
C LEU A 82 -0.04 -3.91 -11.55
N ASP A 83 -1.00 -4.73 -11.93
CA ASP A 83 -1.07 -5.42 -13.22
C ASP A 83 -2.05 -4.75 -14.21
N THR A 84 -2.61 -3.60 -13.85
CA THR A 84 -3.61 -2.88 -14.64
C THR A 84 -3.30 -1.39 -14.74
N VAL A 85 -3.69 -0.77 -15.86
CA VAL A 85 -3.63 0.69 -16.05
C VAL A 85 -4.62 1.36 -15.10
N GLY A 86 -4.17 2.37 -14.35
CA GLY A 86 -5.03 3.03 -13.37
C GLY A 86 -4.28 3.98 -12.45
N GLU A 87 -5.00 4.71 -11.62
CA GLU A 87 -4.43 5.57 -10.59
C GLU A 87 -3.85 4.76 -9.45
N VAL A 88 -2.74 5.25 -8.91
CA VAL A 88 -1.99 4.63 -7.81
C VAL A 88 -1.52 5.68 -6.81
N ASN A 89 -1.50 5.32 -5.54
CA ASN A 89 -0.88 6.11 -4.50
C ASN A 89 0.63 6.04 -4.62
N LEU A 90 1.30 7.18 -4.47
CA LEU A 90 2.76 7.28 -4.53
C LEU A 90 3.30 7.89 -3.25
N GLU A 91 4.36 7.29 -2.72
CA GLU A 91 5.17 7.85 -1.64
C GLU A 91 6.65 7.59 -1.95
N LYS A 92 7.48 8.65 -1.90
CA LYS A 92 8.95 8.50 -1.98
C LYS A 92 9.51 8.00 -0.66
N ALA A 93 10.63 7.28 -0.72
CA ALA A 93 11.32 6.82 0.49
C ALA A 93 11.65 7.99 1.43
N LEU A 94 11.47 7.76 2.73
CA LEU A 94 11.72 8.71 3.81
C LEU A 94 13.19 9.13 3.83
N ARG A 95 13.46 10.44 3.93
CA ARG A 95 14.78 11.02 4.17
C ARG A 95 15.04 11.10 5.68
N ALA A 96 16.31 11.21 6.06
CA ALA A 96 16.71 11.25 7.47
C ALA A 96 16.11 12.41 8.28
N ASN A 97 15.74 13.51 7.62
CA ASN A 97 15.18 14.71 8.24
C ASN A 97 13.67 14.86 8.02
N ASP A 98 12.99 13.88 7.43
CA ASP A 98 11.55 13.92 7.22
C ASP A 98 10.78 13.60 8.50
N ARG A 99 9.54 14.04 8.55
CA ARG A 99 8.64 13.72 9.68
C ARG A 99 7.98 12.36 9.46
N LEU A 100 7.92 11.56 10.51
CA LEU A 100 7.11 10.34 10.54
C LEU A 100 5.64 10.71 10.84
N GLY A 101 4.90 11.13 9.81
CA GLY A 101 3.51 11.59 9.96
C GLY A 101 2.49 10.46 10.14
N GLY A 102 2.80 9.23 9.73
CA GLY A 102 1.99 8.03 9.89
C GLY A 102 2.63 7.05 10.88
N HIS A 103 3.07 5.88 10.40
CA HIS A 103 3.83 4.90 11.17
C HIS A 103 5.02 4.36 10.36
N LEU A 104 5.80 3.45 10.91
CA LEU A 104 6.92 2.83 10.19
C LEU A 104 6.37 1.85 9.15
N VAL A 105 6.50 2.19 7.87
CA VAL A 105 6.04 1.40 6.73
C VAL A 105 7.24 0.91 5.94
N SER A 106 7.30 -0.38 5.66
CA SER A 106 8.41 -0.97 4.89
C SER A 106 8.20 -0.92 3.39
N GLY A 107 6.94 -0.88 2.96
CA GLY A 107 6.54 -1.05 1.57
C GLY A 107 6.50 -2.52 1.16
N HIS A 108 6.36 -3.42 2.12
CA HIS A 108 6.27 -4.87 1.88
C HIS A 108 4.86 -5.35 2.18
N VAL A 109 4.07 -5.47 1.13
CA VAL A 109 2.67 -5.90 1.21
C VAL A 109 2.60 -7.31 1.81
N ASP A 110 1.81 -7.48 2.88
CA ASP A 110 1.62 -8.75 3.57
C ASP A 110 0.52 -9.61 2.97
N GLY A 111 -0.41 -8.97 2.27
CA GLY A 111 -1.52 -9.64 1.63
C GLY A 111 -2.53 -8.67 1.06
N MET A 112 -3.55 -9.21 0.44
CA MET A 112 -4.65 -8.44 -0.12
C MET A 112 -5.90 -8.60 0.74
N GLY A 113 -6.54 -7.47 1.06
CA GLY A 113 -7.89 -7.45 1.64
C GLY A 113 -8.94 -7.15 0.58
N GLU A 114 -10.19 -7.42 0.89
CA GLU A 114 -11.33 -7.10 0.04
C GLU A 114 -12.22 -6.04 0.71
N VAL A 115 -12.55 -4.98 0.00
CA VAL A 115 -13.47 -3.94 0.46
C VAL A 115 -14.86 -4.53 0.59
N GLN A 116 -15.42 -4.52 1.80
CA GLN A 116 -16.78 -4.99 2.09
C GLN A 116 -17.79 -3.86 2.10
N HIS A 117 -17.35 -2.66 2.45
CA HIS A 117 -18.19 -1.47 2.53
C HIS A 117 -17.35 -0.22 2.31
N PHE A 118 -17.88 0.74 1.57
CA PHE A 118 -17.30 2.07 1.41
C PHE A 118 -18.43 3.08 1.18
N ALA A 119 -18.74 3.90 2.18
CA ALA A 119 -19.83 4.87 2.12
C ALA A 119 -19.55 6.10 2.99
N PRO A 120 -20.15 7.27 2.65
CA PRO A 120 -20.12 8.46 3.48
C PRO A 120 -20.79 8.22 4.84
N VAL A 121 -20.19 8.76 5.89
CA VAL A 121 -20.74 8.82 7.25
C VAL A 121 -20.45 10.20 7.83
N GLY A 122 -21.47 11.07 7.89
CA GLY A 122 -21.27 12.48 8.20
C GLY A 122 -20.36 13.16 7.18
N GLU A 123 -19.33 13.84 7.66
CA GLU A 123 -18.29 14.47 6.82
C GLU A 123 -17.17 13.52 6.39
N SER A 124 -17.19 12.26 6.85
CA SER A 124 -16.15 11.26 6.63
C SER A 124 -16.67 10.10 5.78
N TRP A 125 -15.85 9.06 5.58
CA TRP A 125 -16.23 7.80 4.93
C TRP A 125 -15.89 6.62 5.84
N GLU A 126 -16.83 5.69 6.01
CA GLU A 126 -16.54 4.38 6.57
C GLU A 126 -16.01 3.47 5.47
N LEU A 127 -14.82 2.92 5.70
CA LEU A 127 -14.22 1.87 4.89
C LEU A 127 -14.14 0.60 5.73
N ARG A 128 -14.75 -0.50 5.25
CA ARG A 128 -14.62 -1.82 5.87
C ARG A 128 -13.91 -2.77 4.91
N ILE A 129 -12.97 -3.51 5.45
CA ILE A 129 -12.14 -4.44 4.68
C ILE A 129 -12.11 -5.79 5.39
N LEU A 130 -12.30 -6.86 4.63
CA LEU A 130 -12.03 -8.22 5.06
C LEU A 130 -10.57 -8.55 4.76
N ALA A 131 -9.75 -8.64 5.80
CA ALA A 131 -8.37 -9.11 5.70
C ALA A 131 -8.30 -10.64 5.79
N PRO A 132 -7.31 -11.29 5.14
CA PRO A 132 -7.05 -12.71 5.31
C PRO A 132 -6.85 -13.09 6.79
N GLN A 133 -7.29 -14.30 7.17
CA GLN A 133 -7.17 -14.81 8.54
C GLN A 133 -5.74 -14.75 9.09
N ALA A 134 -4.74 -14.95 8.22
CA ALA A 134 -3.33 -14.88 8.61
C ALA A 134 -2.90 -13.50 9.14
N LEU A 135 -3.60 -12.43 8.75
CA LEU A 135 -3.32 -11.06 9.19
C LEU A 135 -4.12 -10.65 10.44
N ALA A 136 -5.15 -11.39 10.82
CA ALA A 136 -6.06 -11.05 11.92
C ALA A 136 -5.32 -10.71 13.23
N LYS A 137 -4.35 -11.52 13.63
CA LYS A 137 -3.56 -11.35 14.87
C LYS A 137 -2.73 -10.07 14.95
N TYR A 138 -2.53 -9.39 13.84
CA TYR A 138 -1.77 -8.13 13.76
C TYR A 138 -2.66 -6.89 13.76
N LEU A 139 -3.99 -7.07 13.63
CA LEU A 139 -4.95 -5.99 13.61
C LEU A 139 -5.46 -5.74 15.02
N ALA A 140 -5.35 -4.49 15.47
CA ALA A 140 -5.78 -4.11 16.81
C ALA A 140 -6.62 -2.82 16.75
N TYR A 141 -7.61 -2.71 17.65
CA TYR A 141 -8.35 -1.46 17.85
C TYR A 141 -7.39 -0.32 18.18
N LYS A 142 -7.47 0.78 17.42
CA LYS A 142 -6.56 1.94 17.48
C LYS A 142 -5.11 1.65 17.07
N GLY A 143 -4.82 0.47 16.54
CA GLY A 143 -3.56 0.17 15.88
C GLY A 143 -3.49 0.76 14.47
N SER A 144 -2.29 0.68 13.88
CA SER A 144 -2.02 1.14 12.52
C SER A 144 -2.08 -0.01 11.52
N ILE A 145 -2.52 0.31 10.31
CA ILE A 145 -2.47 -0.55 9.12
C ILE A 145 -2.23 0.32 7.89
N THR A 146 -1.53 -0.16 6.86
CA THR A 146 -1.59 0.49 5.56
C THR A 146 -2.63 -0.17 4.67
N VAL A 147 -3.38 0.65 3.95
CA VAL A 147 -4.26 0.24 2.85
C VAL A 147 -3.82 0.97 1.59
N ASN A 148 -3.39 0.23 0.57
CA ASN A 148 -2.78 0.79 -0.64
C ASN A 148 -1.71 1.86 -0.31
N GLY A 149 -0.87 1.59 0.69
CA GLY A 149 0.20 2.48 1.14
C GLY A 149 -0.22 3.62 2.06
N VAL A 150 -1.52 3.81 2.31
CA VAL A 150 -2.02 4.88 3.21
C VAL A 150 -2.00 4.39 4.65
N SER A 151 -1.33 5.11 5.55
CA SER A 151 -1.35 4.86 7.00
C SER A 151 -2.70 5.23 7.59
N LEU A 152 -3.38 4.24 8.19
CA LEU A 152 -4.74 4.40 8.68
C LEU A 152 -4.89 3.78 10.07
N THR A 153 -5.81 4.36 10.86
CA THR A 153 -6.12 3.87 12.20
C THR A 153 -7.33 2.92 12.17
N VAL A 154 -7.16 1.74 12.74
CA VAL A 154 -8.21 0.73 12.88
C VAL A 154 -9.21 1.15 13.96
N ASN A 155 -10.51 1.25 13.61
CA ASN A 155 -11.57 1.64 14.53
C ASN A 155 -12.41 0.48 15.05
N ARG A 156 -12.41 -0.65 14.36
CA ARG A 156 -13.10 -1.86 14.79
C ARG A 156 -12.37 -3.07 14.23
N VAL A 157 -12.35 -4.14 14.97
CA VAL A 157 -11.82 -5.45 14.58
C VAL A 157 -12.88 -6.49 14.92
N ASN A 158 -13.21 -7.36 13.97
CA ASN A 158 -14.17 -8.44 14.14
C ASN A 158 -13.66 -9.70 13.45
N ASP A 159 -13.14 -10.64 14.23
CA ASP A 159 -12.58 -11.88 13.72
C ASP A 159 -13.69 -12.89 13.41
N SER A 160 -13.51 -13.63 12.32
CA SER A 160 -14.39 -14.70 11.86
C SER A 160 -13.58 -15.82 11.21
N GLN A 161 -14.22 -16.92 10.84
CA GLN A 161 -13.56 -17.99 10.07
C GLN A 161 -13.16 -17.55 8.66
N ALA A 162 -13.81 -16.55 8.10
CA ALA A 162 -13.51 -16.02 6.77
C ALA A 162 -12.31 -15.04 6.77
N GLY A 163 -11.91 -14.53 7.93
CA GLY A 163 -10.86 -13.52 8.08
C GLY A 163 -11.22 -12.51 9.16
N CYS A 164 -10.52 -11.39 9.16
CA CYS A 164 -10.76 -10.27 10.06
C CYS A 164 -11.43 -9.11 9.31
N ASP A 165 -12.70 -8.81 9.65
CA ASP A 165 -13.40 -7.61 9.17
C ASP A 165 -13.00 -6.43 10.07
N PHE A 166 -12.32 -5.44 9.50
CA PHE A 166 -11.94 -4.24 10.23
C PHE A 166 -12.47 -2.98 9.58
N SER A 167 -12.71 -1.94 10.38
CA SER A 167 -13.19 -0.66 9.86
C SER A 167 -12.21 0.48 10.12
N ILE A 168 -12.24 1.42 9.22
CA ILE A 168 -11.46 2.66 9.21
C ILE A 168 -12.41 3.81 8.92
N ASN A 169 -12.16 4.96 9.52
CA ASN A 169 -12.83 6.20 9.16
C ASN A 169 -11.87 7.09 8.37
N LEU A 170 -12.21 7.37 7.11
CA LEU A 170 -11.41 8.22 6.23
C LEU A 170 -11.91 9.65 6.28
N ILE A 171 -11.02 10.58 6.62
CA ILE A 171 -11.33 12.02 6.62
C ILE A 171 -11.35 12.57 5.18
N PRO A 172 -12.02 13.69 4.91
CA PRO A 172 -12.09 14.30 3.58
C PRO A 172 -10.72 14.54 2.93
N HIS A 173 -9.74 14.94 3.72
CA HIS A 173 -8.37 15.15 3.23
C HIS A 173 -7.78 13.88 2.63
N THR A 174 -7.93 12.73 3.29
CA THR A 174 -7.43 11.44 2.79
C THR A 174 -8.12 11.05 1.48
N ILE A 175 -9.43 11.21 1.40
CA ILE A 175 -10.21 10.94 0.18
C ILE A 175 -9.74 11.81 -0.99
N SER A 176 -9.52 13.10 -0.76
CA SER A 176 -9.15 14.05 -1.82
C SER A 176 -7.70 13.92 -2.29
N ASN A 177 -6.81 13.38 -1.47
CA ASN A 177 -5.36 13.34 -1.75
C ASN A 177 -4.81 11.94 -1.99
N THR A 178 -5.67 10.92 -2.08
CA THR A 178 -5.25 9.54 -2.35
C THR A 178 -6.18 8.88 -3.38
N ALA A 179 -5.71 7.82 -4.01
CA ALA A 179 -6.52 6.99 -4.91
C ALA A 179 -7.61 6.16 -4.17
N LEU A 180 -7.73 6.29 -2.83
CA LEU A 180 -8.76 5.58 -2.06
C LEU A 180 -10.18 6.02 -2.40
N HIS A 181 -10.37 7.22 -2.98
CA HIS A 181 -11.67 7.69 -3.46
C HIS A 181 -12.32 6.77 -4.51
N ARG A 182 -11.53 5.90 -5.15
CA ARG A 182 -12.00 4.95 -6.17
C ARG A 182 -12.44 3.60 -5.60
N LEU A 183 -12.30 3.39 -4.31
CA LEU A 183 -12.68 2.13 -3.68
C LEU A 183 -14.19 1.88 -3.79
N ALA A 184 -14.54 0.62 -3.95
CA ALA A 184 -15.92 0.13 -3.95
C ALA A 184 -15.94 -1.30 -3.39
N PRO A 185 -17.08 -1.78 -2.88
CA PRO A 185 -17.23 -3.18 -2.45
C PRO A 185 -16.77 -4.15 -3.53
N GLY A 186 -16.04 -5.20 -3.14
CA GLY A 186 -15.43 -6.21 -4.01
C GLY A 186 -14.06 -5.85 -4.57
N VAL A 187 -13.59 -4.60 -4.43
CA VAL A 187 -12.24 -4.21 -4.86
C VAL A 187 -11.20 -4.76 -3.88
N ARG A 188 -10.12 -5.34 -4.42
CA ARG A 188 -8.97 -5.77 -3.60
C ARG A 188 -8.02 -4.60 -3.32
N VAL A 189 -7.45 -4.58 -2.12
CA VAL A 189 -6.49 -3.58 -1.66
C VAL A 189 -5.27 -4.24 -1.05
N ASN A 190 -4.11 -3.60 -1.18
CA ASN A 190 -2.86 -4.04 -0.56
C ASN A 190 -2.87 -3.69 0.93
N LEU A 191 -2.52 -4.66 1.76
CA LEU A 191 -2.42 -4.50 3.20
C LEU A 191 -0.98 -4.74 3.65
N GLU A 192 -0.44 -3.82 4.47
CA GLU A 192 0.81 -4.03 5.20
C GLU A 192 0.54 -3.80 6.68
N ILE A 193 0.85 -4.80 7.51
CA ILE A 193 0.71 -4.71 8.96
C ILE A 193 1.76 -3.77 9.55
N ASP A 194 1.48 -3.23 10.74
CA ASP A 194 2.48 -2.48 11.51
C ASP A 194 3.67 -3.39 11.84
N VAL A 195 4.88 -2.95 11.49
CA VAL A 195 6.11 -3.71 11.71
C VAL A 195 6.33 -4.05 13.19
N ILE A 196 5.85 -3.23 14.11
CA ILE A 196 5.91 -3.49 15.55
C ILE A 196 5.09 -4.74 15.89
N ALA A 197 3.87 -4.86 15.35
CA ALA A 197 3.02 -6.03 15.55
C ALA A 197 3.69 -7.32 15.05
N ARG A 198 4.43 -7.27 13.95
CA ARG A 198 5.20 -8.38 13.39
C ARG A 198 6.27 -8.88 14.36
N TYR A 199 7.06 -7.97 14.93
CA TYR A 199 8.13 -8.36 15.87
C TYR A 199 7.58 -8.82 17.22
N VAL A 200 6.52 -8.19 17.73
CA VAL A 200 5.83 -8.62 18.95
C VAL A 200 5.31 -10.05 18.80
N GLU A 201 4.62 -10.37 17.71
CA GLU A 201 4.12 -11.72 17.44
C GLU A 201 5.25 -12.74 17.36
N ARG A 202 6.34 -12.41 16.65
CA ARG A 202 7.50 -13.31 16.52
C ARG A 202 8.13 -13.62 17.88
N MET A 203 8.28 -12.63 18.75
CA MET A 203 8.84 -12.84 20.10
C MET A 203 7.93 -13.69 20.98
N LEU A 204 6.62 -13.45 20.94
CA LEU A 204 5.64 -14.24 21.71
C LEU A 204 5.57 -15.70 21.24
N SER A 205 5.63 -15.94 19.94
CA SER A 205 5.59 -17.31 19.37
C SER A 205 6.79 -18.16 19.77
N LEU A 206 7.96 -17.56 20.02
CA LEU A 206 9.15 -18.26 20.51
C LEU A 206 9.07 -18.57 22.01
N GLY A 207 8.45 -17.67 22.80
CA GLY A 207 8.25 -17.88 24.23
C GLY A 207 7.36 -19.08 24.57
N THR A 208 6.35 -19.34 23.76
CA THR A 208 5.45 -20.51 23.91
C THR A 208 6.10 -21.84 23.52
N GLN A 209 7.09 -21.86 22.65
CA GLN A 209 7.84 -23.06 22.28
C GLN A 209 8.89 -23.48 23.35
N ALA A 210 9.37 -22.54 24.13
CA ALA A 210 10.35 -22.81 25.19
C ALA A 210 9.69 -23.31 26.51
N ALA A 211 8.37 -23.25 26.63
CA ALA A 211 7.61 -23.66 27.81
C ALA A 211 7.01 -25.08 27.72
N ASN A 212 7.20 -25.79 26.59
CA ASN A 212 6.86 -27.20 26.37
C ASN A 212 8.13 -28.05 26.22
#